data_64fa9f25273294af38934e853bcb5760
#
_entry.id   64fa9f25273294af38934e853bcb5760
#
_cell.length_a   1.000
_cell.length_b   1.000
_cell.length_c   1.000
_cell.angle_alpha   90.00
_cell.angle_beta   90.00
_cell.angle_gamma   90.00
#
_symmetry.space_group_name_H-M   'P 1'
#
loop_
_entity.id
_entity.type
_entity.pdbx_description
1 polymer ?
#
loop_
_entity_poly.entity_id
_entity_poly.type
_entity_poly.pdbx_seq_one_letter_code
_entity_poly.pdbx_strand_id
1 'polypeptide(L)'
;MAYYKNQDLLEGAHKPKSPDPETITYLCQIEGVLDSHSASLASLKRQQNNQDDKMEEDEDEDTAEEKQEQLDLLVNNVHDEIAGQQAGLAIDKSASLILEKLLLLSTSAQLRQFGASLRGYFLFLSSHRFGSHVLQKFLSLSPTVVGDDKQLLKSYHASSKSSKSSSSTASTSSINDDNDEDGPPITMEAVLCDLCIEVGDKWIYMAKDLCGTHVLRSLLQTLTGRVSKSQNKRPGKGKRKGRKKKGVAEYDERYFNNMANALPDQEHRVPEKWNLALVNIVSSMASKLPKELYDLTFDSNASPVLQLMMNLGSSNENETDALIRRILDWEELEAYEQRCAEKRANAERDGTEVESFRSWIDDMIRDTCSSHVLEVMLQSSSNALMTELLNRIFAGHIAMYATLPISNFVIQQLLTCMRSPAQLDRVLSELKHSMSELITPRLLGK
;
A
#
# COMPACT_ATOMS: atom_id res chain seq x y z
N MET A 1 1.84 -23.98 -11.82
CA MET A 1 1.68 -23.24 -10.55
C MET A 1 0.18 -23.14 -10.27
N ALA A 2 -0.31 -23.85 -9.27
CA ALA A 2 -1.70 -23.80 -8.86
C ALA A 2 -1.94 -22.42 -8.22
N TYR A 3 -2.82 -21.62 -8.80
CA TYR A 3 -3.40 -20.47 -8.12
C TYR A 3 -4.15 -21.03 -6.91
N TYR A 4 -3.60 -20.88 -5.71
CA TYR A 4 -4.35 -21.00 -4.48
C TYR A 4 -5.43 -19.92 -4.55
N LYS A 5 -6.64 -20.32 -4.96
CA LYS A 5 -7.82 -19.51 -4.70
C LYS A 5 -7.94 -19.44 -3.19
N ASN A 6 -7.66 -18.27 -2.63
CA ASN A 6 -7.86 -18.02 -1.20
C ASN A 6 -9.38 -17.97 -0.99
N GLN A 7 -10.01 -19.16 -0.80
CA GLN A 7 -11.46 -19.28 -0.68
C GLN A 7 -11.97 -18.46 0.49
N ASP A 8 -11.18 -18.36 1.56
CA ASP A 8 -11.53 -17.61 2.77
C ASP A 8 -11.62 -16.10 2.52
N LEU A 9 -10.77 -15.55 1.61
CA LEU A 9 -10.84 -14.14 1.22
C LEU A 9 -12.13 -13.85 0.44
N LEU A 10 -12.55 -14.78 -0.41
CA LEU A 10 -13.70 -14.61 -1.29
C LEU A 10 -15.03 -15.03 -0.64
N GLU A 11 -15.01 -15.58 0.57
CA GLU A 11 -16.21 -15.93 1.31
C GLU A 11 -17.02 -14.67 1.61
N GLY A 12 -18.24 -14.61 1.06
CA GLY A 12 -19.12 -13.44 1.15
C GLY A 12 -18.81 -12.30 0.17
N ALA A 13 -17.75 -12.39 -0.65
CA ALA A 13 -17.45 -11.37 -1.65
C ALA A 13 -18.37 -11.51 -2.88
N HIS A 14 -18.97 -10.39 -3.29
CA HIS A 14 -19.81 -10.36 -4.48
C HIS A 14 -18.94 -10.36 -5.75
N LYS A 15 -19.25 -11.31 -6.66
CA LYS A 15 -18.62 -11.34 -7.98
C LYS A 15 -19.30 -10.33 -8.90
N PRO A 16 -18.56 -9.42 -9.56
CA PRO A 16 -19.14 -8.52 -10.56
C PRO A 16 -19.79 -9.28 -11.71
N LYS A 17 -20.84 -8.71 -12.29
CA LYS A 17 -21.42 -9.21 -13.55
C LYS A 17 -20.40 -9.03 -14.67
N SER A 18 -20.43 -9.92 -15.68
CA SER A 18 -19.66 -9.71 -16.90
C SER A 18 -20.09 -8.41 -17.56
N PRO A 19 -19.15 -7.58 -17.99
CA PRO A 19 -19.47 -6.34 -18.69
C PRO A 19 -20.07 -6.64 -20.08
N ASP A 20 -20.76 -5.66 -20.62
CA ASP A 20 -21.29 -5.75 -21.97
C ASP A 20 -20.13 -5.82 -22.99
N PRO A 21 -20.14 -6.77 -23.93
CA PRO A 21 -19.14 -6.83 -25.01
C PRO A 21 -19.10 -5.58 -25.89
N GLU A 22 -20.22 -4.87 -26.08
CA GLU A 22 -20.28 -3.64 -26.83
C GLU A 22 -19.51 -2.52 -26.11
N THR A 23 -19.68 -2.39 -24.80
CA THR A 23 -18.91 -1.45 -23.98
C THR A 23 -17.40 -1.74 -24.01
N ILE A 24 -17.00 -3.02 -23.97
CA ILE A 24 -15.56 -3.39 -24.11
C ILE A 24 -15.05 -2.97 -25.49
N THR A 25 -15.82 -3.23 -26.56
CA THR A 25 -15.45 -2.88 -27.93
C THR A 25 -15.32 -1.36 -28.08
N TYR A 26 -16.24 -0.60 -27.52
CA TYR A 26 -16.20 0.85 -27.48
C TYR A 26 -14.92 1.35 -26.76
N LEU A 27 -14.62 0.84 -25.59
CA LEU A 27 -13.41 1.19 -24.84
C LEU A 27 -12.14 0.92 -25.65
N CYS A 28 -12.04 -0.23 -26.32
CA CYS A 28 -10.90 -0.54 -27.19
C CYS A 28 -10.76 0.40 -28.39
N GLN A 29 -11.86 0.90 -28.93
CA GLN A 29 -11.83 1.86 -30.06
C GLN A 29 -11.32 3.24 -29.61
N ILE A 30 -11.70 3.69 -28.42
CA ILE A 30 -11.30 5.01 -27.93
C ILE A 30 -9.91 5.02 -27.25
N GLU A 31 -9.31 3.85 -26.98
CA GLU A 31 -8.01 3.77 -26.32
C GLU A 31 -6.95 4.61 -27.02
N GLY A 32 -6.84 4.51 -28.35
CA GLY A 32 -5.89 5.28 -29.14
C GLY A 32 -6.14 6.78 -29.08
N VAL A 33 -7.40 7.20 -28.96
CA VAL A 33 -7.78 8.61 -28.83
C VAL A 33 -7.37 9.14 -27.46
N LEU A 34 -7.64 8.40 -26.38
CA LEU A 34 -7.20 8.75 -25.02
C LEU A 34 -5.68 8.87 -24.93
N ASP A 35 -4.93 7.96 -25.57
CA ASP A 35 -3.46 7.98 -25.56
C ASP A 35 -2.93 9.20 -26.33
N SER A 36 -3.51 9.54 -27.49
CA SER A 36 -3.07 10.68 -28.32
C SER A 36 -3.32 12.03 -27.63
N HIS A 37 -4.49 12.22 -27.02
CA HIS A 37 -4.81 13.42 -26.26
C HIS A 37 -3.94 13.58 -25.02
N SER A 38 -3.76 12.50 -24.25
CA SER A 38 -2.90 12.47 -23.08
C SER A 38 -1.43 12.83 -23.42
N ALA A 39 -0.91 12.31 -24.54
CA ALA A 39 0.45 12.61 -25.00
C ALA A 39 0.58 14.08 -25.43
N SER A 40 -0.41 14.62 -26.12
CA SER A 40 -0.45 16.03 -26.55
C SER A 40 -0.41 16.98 -25.33
N LEU A 41 -1.24 16.73 -24.31
CA LEU A 41 -1.24 17.53 -23.09
C LEU A 41 0.07 17.44 -22.30
N ALA A 42 0.69 16.26 -22.26
CA ALA A 42 1.97 16.09 -21.60
C ALA A 42 3.10 16.84 -22.32
N SER A 43 3.04 16.95 -23.65
CA SER A 43 4.02 17.72 -24.44
C SER A 43 3.86 19.22 -24.23
N LEU A 44 2.62 19.73 -24.23
CA LEU A 44 2.31 21.14 -23.98
C LEU A 44 2.75 21.59 -22.57
N LYS A 45 2.43 20.82 -21.54
CA LYS A 45 2.88 21.10 -20.16
C LYS A 45 4.41 21.11 -20.00
N ARG A 46 5.15 20.32 -20.79
CA ARG A 46 6.61 20.35 -20.82
C ARG A 46 7.17 21.59 -21.51
N GLN A 47 6.51 22.08 -22.54
CA GLN A 47 6.87 23.32 -23.24
C GLN A 47 6.68 24.53 -22.34
N GLN A 48 5.56 24.64 -21.62
CA GLN A 48 5.28 25.71 -20.66
C GLN A 48 6.33 25.76 -19.51
N ASN A 49 6.72 24.62 -18.97
CA ASN A 49 7.74 24.57 -17.89
C ASN A 49 9.17 24.92 -18.37
N ASN A 50 9.46 24.93 -19.67
CA ASN A 50 10.77 25.27 -20.22
C ASN A 50 10.83 26.71 -20.76
N GLN A 51 9.74 27.48 -20.64
CA GLN A 51 9.59 28.82 -21.25
C GLN A 51 9.70 29.98 -20.25
N ASP A 52 10.29 29.79 -19.06
CA ASP A 52 10.53 30.92 -18.14
C ASP A 52 11.41 32.06 -18.71
N ASP A 53 11.89 31.97 -19.96
CA ASP A 53 12.80 32.93 -20.58
C ASP A 53 12.45 33.45 -21.98
N LYS A 54 11.25 33.18 -22.52
CA LYS A 54 10.88 33.75 -23.82
C LYS A 54 9.39 34.16 -23.85
N MET A 55 9.18 35.49 -23.88
CA MET A 55 7.94 36.13 -24.39
C MET A 55 7.84 35.82 -25.87
N GLU A 56 6.89 34.98 -26.26
CA GLU A 56 6.23 34.99 -27.57
C GLU A 56 5.15 33.90 -27.64
N GLU A 57 3.95 34.33 -28.04
CA GLU A 57 2.85 33.67 -28.73
C GLU A 57 1.63 33.23 -27.91
N ASP A 58 0.63 34.14 -27.94
CA ASP A 58 -0.76 33.95 -27.45
C ASP A 58 -1.54 32.87 -28.25
N GLU A 59 -1.02 32.43 -29.43
CA GLU A 59 -1.70 31.46 -30.30
C GLU A 59 -1.64 30.00 -29.80
N ASP A 60 -0.68 29.65 -28.92
CA ASP A 60 -0.53 28.29 -28.40
C ASP A 60 -1.44 27.98 -27.19
N GLU A 61 -1.94 29.00 -26.50
CA GLU A 61 -2.77 28.85 -25.31
C GLU A 61 -4.22 28.49 -25.70
N ASP A 62 -4.81 29.13 -26.68
CA ASP A 62 -6.16 28.85 -27.19
C ASP A 62 -6.28 27.40 -27.71
N THR A 63 -5.25 26.90 -28.39
CA THR A 63 -5.23 25.52 -28.90
C THR A 63 -5.05 24.46 -27.78
N ALA A 64 -4.46 24.82 -26.66
CA ALA A 64 -4.31 23.93 -25.51
C ALA A 64 -5.63 23.78 -24.73
N GLU A 65 -6.37 24.88 -24.56
CA GLU A 65 -7.69 24.89 -23.93
C GLU A 65 -8.71 24.07 -24.72
N GLU A 66 -8.80 24.28 -26.04
CA GLU A 66 -9.69 23.49 -26.92
C GLU A 66 -9.40 21.97 -26.83
N LYS A 67 -8.12 21.56 -26.79
CA LYS A 67 -7.73 20.15 -26.67
C LYS A 67 -8.08 19.60 -25.30
N GLN A 68 -7.96 20.41 -24.24
CA GLN A 68 -8.37 20.01 -22.90
C GLN A 68 -9.89 19.81 -22.82
N GLU A 69 -10.68 20.73 -23.36
CA GLU A 69 -12.15 20.63 -23.41
C GLU A 69 -12.61 19.39 -24.19
N GLN A 70 -11.97 19.09 -25.32
CA GLN A 70 -12.27 17.88 -26.11
C GLN A 70 -11.95 16.60 -25.31
N LEU A 71 -10.84 16.59 -24.56
CA LEU A 71 -10.50 15.47 -23.70
C LEU A 71 -11.48 15.32 -22.54
N ASP A 72 -11.85 16.42 -21.89
CA ASP A 72 -12.80 16.42 -20.78
C ASP A 72 -14.18 15.91 -21.24
N LEU A 73 -14.63 16.32 -22.43
CA LEU A 73 -15.86 15.82 -23.05
C LEU A 73 -15.76 14.31 -23.33
N LEU A 74 -14.64 13.85 -23.89
CA LEU A 74 -14.41 12.43 -24.14
C LEU A 74 -14.43 11.62 -22.85
N VAL A 75 -13.72 12.09 -21.81
CA VAL A 75 -13.65 11.42 -20.50
C VAL A 75 -15.04 11.36 -19.87
N ASN A 76 -15.84 12.43 -19.95
CA ASN A 76 -17.22 12.44 -19.47
C ASN A 76 -18.07 11.37 -20.18
N ASN A 77 -18.05 11.35 -21.52
CA ASN A 77 -18.81 10.37 -22.30
C ASN A 77 -18.42 8.92 -21.96
N VAL A 78 -17.12 8.68 -21.71
CA VAL A 78 -16.65 7.35 -21.32
C VAL A 78 -17.18 6.97 -19.94
N HIS A 79 -17.18 7.90 -18.98
CA HIS A 79 -17.73 7.64 -17.64
C HIS A 79 -19.23 7.34 -17.68
N ASP A 80 -19.98 8.01 -18.52
CA ASP A 80 -21.42 7.79 -18.72
C ASP A 80 -21.66 6.40 -19.33
N GLU A 81 -20.90 6.00 -20.34
CA GLU A 81 -21.01 4.70 -21.01
C GLU A 81 -20.67 3.51 -20.08
N ILE A 82 -19.69 3.66 -19.22
CA ILE A 82 -19.29 2.58 -18.29
C ILE A 82 -20.12 2.54 -17.00
N ALA A 83 -21.09 3.46 -16.85
CA ALA A 83 -21.89 3.58 -15.63
C ALA A 83 -22.56 2.25 -15.25
N GLY A 84 -22.39 1.83 -13.98
CA GLY A 84 -22.93 0.56 -13.48
C GLY A 84 -22.17 -0.71 -13.90
N GLN A 85 -21.16 -0.60 -14.78
CA GLN A 85 -20.35 -1.73 -15.25
C GLN A 85 -18.88 -1.70 -14.76
N GLN A 86 -18.48 -0.68 -14.00
CA GLN A 86 -17.09 -0.42 -13.64
C GLN A 86 -16.40 -1.63 -12.99
N ALA A 87 -17.06 -2.29 -12.05
CA ALA A 87 -16.53 -3.48 -11.38
C ALA A 87 -16.36 -4.68 -12.34
N GLY A 88 -17.29 -4.85 -13.29
CA GLY A 88 -17.21 -5.86 -14.34
C GLY A 88 -16.09 -5.58 -15.33
N LEU A 89 -15.93 -4.33 -15.78
CA LEU A 89 -14.86 -3.90 -16.67
C LEU A 89 -13.48 -4.02 -16.02
N ALA A 90 -13.38 -3.78 -14.70
CA ALA A 90 -12.12 -3.93 -13.97
C ALA A 90 -11.57 -5.36 -13.96
N ILE A 91 -12.39 -6.39 -14.18
CA ILE A 91 -11.93 -7.78 -14.27
C ILE A 91 -11.67 -8.26 -15.70
N ASP A 92 -12.00 -7.46 -16.71
CA ASP A 92 -11.66 -7.74 -18.09
C ASP A 92 -10.19 -7.39 -18.39
N LYS A 93 -9.55 -8.18 -19.26
CA LYS A 93 -8.13 -8.03 -19.59
C LYS A 93 -7.82 -6.73 -20.31
N SER A 94 -8.65 -6.34 -21.25
CA SER A 94 -8.44 -5.15 -22.10
C SER A 94 -9.01 -3.91 -21.42
N ALA A 95 -10.24 -4.00 -20.93
CA ALA A 95 -10.91 -2.87 -20.29
C ALA A 95 -10.21 -2.39 -19.02
N SER A 96 -9.61 -3.29 -18.21
CA SER A 96 -8.88 -2.90 -17.00
C SER A 96 -7.73 -1.93 -17.27
N LEU A 97 -6.98 -2.13 -18.36
CA LEU A 97 -5.89 -1.25 -18.74
C LEU A 97 -6.39 0.13 -19.17
N ILE A 98 -7.53 0.17 -19.88
CA ILE A 98 -8.15 1.41 -20.32
C ILE A 98 -8.73 2.17 -19.10
N LEU A 99 -9.32 1.44 -18.13
CA LEU A 99 -9.76 2.04 -16.88
C LEU A 99 -8.61 2.67 -16.07
N GLU A 100 -7.44 2.04 -16.03
CA GLU A 100 -6.28 2.64 -15.36
C GLU A 100 -5.87 3.98 -16.00
N LYS A 101 -5.95 4.08 -17.33
CA LYS A 101 -5.71 5.34 -18.09
C LYS A 101 -6.81 6.36 -17.83
N LEU A 102 -8.07 5.94 -17.89
CA LEU A 102 -9.23 6.80 -17.64
C LEU A 102 -9.17 7.44 -16.25
N LEU A 103 -8.85 6.67 -15.22
CA LEU A 103 -8.72 7.19 -13.86
C LEU A 103 -7.67 8.30 -13.72
N LEU A 104 -6.58 8.27 -14.49
CA LEU A 104 -5.57 9.34 -14.51
C LEU A 104 -6.08 10.65 -15.12
N LEU A 105 -7.08 10.57 -15.99
CA LEU A 105 -7.67 11.70 -16.68
C LEU A 105 -8.98 12.18 -16.00
N SER A 106 -9.46 11.42 -15.01
CA SER A 106 -10.74 11.66 -14.36
C SER A 106 -10.68 12.84 -13.40
N THR A 107 -11.78 13.57 -13.32
CA THR A 107 -12.02 14.63 -12.34
C THR A 107 -12.24 14.07 -10.94
N SER A 108 -12.16 14.92 -9.93
CA SER A 108 -12.44 14.54 -8.54
C SER A 108 -13.86 13.96 -8.35
N ALA A 109 -14.86 14.47 -9.08
CA ALA A 109 -16.23 13.97 -9.04
C ALA A 109 -16.33 12.55 -9.63
N GLN A 110 -15.73 12.34 -10.79
CA GLN A 110 -15.70 11.04 -11.47
C GLN A 110 -14.97 9.97 -10.65
N LEU A 111 -13.85 10.33 -10.00
CA LEU A 111 -13.14 9.43 -9.11
C LEU A 111 -13.97 9.02 -7.90
N ARG A 112 -14.75 9.94 -7.29
CA ARG A 112 -15.68 9.60 -6.20
C ARG A 112 -16.77 8.65 -6.67
N GLN A 113 -17.38 8.94 -7.82
CA GLN A 113 -18.42 8.11 -8.41
C GLN A 113 -17.90 6.71 -8.76
N PHE A 114 -16.71 6.65 -9.38
CA PHE A 114 -16.05 5.40 -9.68
C PHE A 114 -15.80 4.58 -8.40
N GLY A 115 -15.24 5.19 -7.35
CA GLY A 115 -15.04 4.52 -6.06
C GLY A 115 -16.33 4.03 -5.43
N ALA A 116 -17.41 4.81 -5.52
CA ALA A 116 -18.72 4.42 -5.02
C ALA A 116 -19.28 3.20 -5.76
N SER A 117 -19.03 3.08 -7.06
CA SER A 117 -19.49 1.92 -7.87
C SER A 117 -18.74 0.61 -7.54
N LEU A 118 -17.61 0.69 -6.84
CA LEU A 118 -16.83 -0.49 -6.42
C LEU A 118 -17.28 -1.08 -5.08
N ARG A 119 -18.23 -0.42 -4.37
CA ARG A 119 -18.77 -0.91 -3.10
C ARG A 119 -19.39 -2.32 -3.27
N GLY A 120 -19.04 -3.22 -2.34
CA GLY A 120 -19.48 -4.62 -2.38
C GLY A 120 -18.65 -5.52 -3.30
N TYR A 121 -17.72 -4.95 -4.09
CA TYR A 121 -16.83 -5.71 -4.99
C TYR A 121 -15.36 -5.61 -4.62
N PHE A 122 -15.01 -4.83 -3.62
CA PHE A 122 -13.61 -4.50 -3.30
C PHE A 122 -12.78 -5.76 -2.98
N LEU A 123 -13.31 -6.65 -2.13
CA LEU A 123 -12.63 -7.91 -1.79
C LEU A 123 -12.40 -8.80 -3.02
N PHE A 124 -13.41 -8.92 -3.88
CA PHE A 124 -13.28 -9.71 -5.10
C PHE A 124 -12.23 -9.10 -6.05
N LEU A 125 -12.30 -7.80 -6.28
CA LEU A 125 -11.37 -7.09 -7.15
C LEU A 125 -9.94 -7.12 -6.61
N SER A 126 -9.76 -7.06 -5.29
CA SER A 126 -8.44 -7.08 -4.66
C SER A 126 -7.67 -8.37 -4.91
N SER A 127 -8.36 -9.51 -4.96
CA SER A 127 -7.75 -10.82 -5.28
C SER A 127 -7.72 -11.13 -6.78
N HIS A 128 -8.35 -10.28 -7.61
CA HIS A 128 -8.43 -10.52 -9.04
C HIS A 128 -7.19 -9.96 -9.77
N ARG A 129 -6.65 -10.74 -10.72
CA ARG A 129 -5.42 -10.42 -11.46
C ARG A 129 -5.42 -9.04 -12.11
N PHE A 130 -6.54 -8.61 -12.70
CA PHE A 130 -6.66 -7.32 -13.38
C PHE A 130 -7.29 -6.27 -12.45
N GLY A 131 -8.35 -6.63 -11.71
CA GLY A 131 -9.05 -5.74 -10.80
C GLY A 131 -8.14 -5.14 -9.73
N SER A 132 -7.14 -5.89 -9.26
CA SER A 132 -6.16 -5.39 -8.30
C SER A 132 -5.34 -4.20 -8.82
N HIS A 133 -5.02 -4.15 -10.11
CA HIS A 133 -4.29 -3.02 -10.71
C HIS A 133 -5.18 -1.77 -10.80
N VAL A 134 -6.45 -1.94 -11.21
CA VAL A 134 -7.42 -0.85 -11.22
C VAL A 134 -7.62 -0.27 -9.82
N LEU A 135 -7.77 -1.14 -8.79
CA LEU A 135 -7.86 -0.70 -7.40
C LEU A 135 -6.61 0.04 -6.92
N GLN A 136 -5.42 -0.47 -7.21
CA GLN A 136 -4.17 0.20 -6.84
C GLN A 136 -4.07 1.59 -7.48
N LYS A 137 -4.48 1.72 -8.76
CA LYS A 137 -4.52 3.00 -9.44
C LYS A 137 -5.52 3.96 -8.78
N PHE A 138 -6.75 3.52 -8.52
CA PHE A 138 -7.78 4.29 -7.84
C PHE A 138 -7.29 4.77 -6.46
N LEU A 139 -6.76 3.86 -5.64
CA LEU A 139 -6.24 4.17 -4.31
C LEU A 139 -5.10 5.20 -4.37
N SER A 140 -4.20 5.11 -5.35
CA SER A 140 -3.09 6.06 -5.50
C SER A 140 -3.55 7.49 -5.83
N LEU A 141 -4.72 7.66 -6.44
CA LEU A 141 -5.31 8.96 -6.79
C LEU A 141 -6.20 9.53 -5.68
N SER A 142 -6.73 8.68 -4.81
CA SER A 142 -7.69 9.10 -3.77
C SER A 142 -7.20 10.22 -2.85
N PRO A 143 -5.90 10.29 -2.42
CA PRO A 143 -5.42 11.38 -1.57
C PRO A 143 -5.45 12.75 -2.24
N THR A 144 -5.36 12.81 -3.58
CA THR A 144 -5.41 14.09 -4.30
C THR A 144 -6.81 14.69 -4.32
N VAL A 145 -7.84 13.84 -4.22
CA VAL A 145 -9.26 14.21 -4.31
C VAL A 145 -9.85 14.63 -2.97
N VAL A 146 -9.36 14.07 -1.87
CA VAL A 146 -9.94 14.29 -0.55
C VAL A 146 -9.86 15.76 -0.08
N GLY A 147 -8.92 16.53 -0.62
CA GLY A 147 -8.80 17.97 -0.37
C GLY A 147 -10.03 18.74 -0.80
N ASP A 148 -10.68 18.33 -1.88
CA ASP A 148 -11.86 18.98 -2.48
C ASP A 148 -13.16 18.65 -1.73
N ASP A 149 -13.18 17.59 -0.91
CA ASP A 149 -14.37 17.15 -0.17
C ASP A 149 -14.91 18.26 0.76
N LYS A 150 -14.02 19.06 1.34
CA LYS A 150 -14.42 20.18 2.23
C LYS A 150 -15.15 21.29 1.48
N GLN A 151 -14.74 21.55 0.24
CA GLN A 151 -15.42 22.56 -0.60
C GLN A 151 -16.77 22.02 -1.08
N LEU A 152 -16.81 20.75 -1.48
CA LEU A 152 -18.02 20.05 -1.89
C LEU A 152 -19.09 20.09 -0.77
N LEU A 153 -18.73 19.76 0.45
CA LEU A 153 -19.63 19.79 1.61
C LEU A 153 -20.09 21.22 1.96
N LYS A 154 -19.20 22.22 1.84
CA LYS A 154 -19.57 23.62 2.06
C LYS A 154 -20.60 24.12 1.03
N SER A 155 -20.41 23.82 -0.25
CA SER A 155 -21.34 24.20 -1.30
C SER A 155 -22.70 23.52 -1.12
N TYR A 156 -22.75 22.24 -0.78
CA TYR A 156 -23.97 21.51 -0.47
C TYR A 156 -24.75 22.14 0.72
N HIS A 157 -24.05 22.44 1.81
CA HIS A 157 -24.68 23.08 2.98
C HIS A 157 -25.13 24.53 2.71
N ALA A 158 -24.49 25.25 1.80
CA ALA A 158 -24.93 26.57 1.39
C ALA A 158 -26.22 26.49 0.55
N SER A 159 -26.29 25.56 -0.39
CA SER A 159 -27.46 25.33 -1.24
C SER A 159 -28.67 24.85 -0.43
N SER A 160 -28.48 23.93 0.51
CA SER A 160 -29.55 23.41 1.37
C SER A 160 -30.14 24.45 2.35
N LYS A 161 -29.37 25.49 2.69
CA LYS A 161 -29.87 26.62 3.50
C LYS A 161 -30.68 27.61 2.68
N SER A 162 -30.38 27.80 1.40
CA SER A 162 -31.11 28.72 0.52
C SER A 162 -32.49 28.17 0.14
N SER A 163 -32.64 26.85 0.01
CA SER A 163 -33.93 26.20 -0.29
C SER A 163 -34.93 26.21 0.86
N LYS A 164 -34.46 26.31 2.13
CA LYS A 164 -35.32 26.40 3.31
C LYS A 164 -35.85 27.80 3.64
N SER A 165 -35.31 28.85 2.99
CA SER A 165 -35.75 30.22 3.23
C SER A 165 -36.87 30.72 2.29
N SER A 166 -37.32 29.95 1.34
CA SER A 166 -38.31 30.34 0.32
C SER A 166 -39.68 29.64 0.42
N SER A 167 -39.96 28.86 1.44
CA SER A 167 -41.26 28.20 1.61
C SER A 167 -42.09 28.76 2.74
N SER A 168 -42.62 29.97 2.53
CA SER A 168 -43.78 30.47 3.24
C SER A 168 -44.74 31.17 2.27
N THR A 169 -45.47 30.40 1.49
CA THR A 169 -46.82 30.72 1.00
C THR A 169 -47.45 29.50 0.39
N ALA A 170 -48.60 29.17 0.94
CA ALA A 170 -49.44 28.04 0.49
C ALA A 170 -50.02 28.30 -0.89
N SER A 171 -50.01 27.27 -1.73
CA SER A 171 -51.16 26.90 -2.56
C SER A 171 -50.93 25.54 -3.27
N THR A 172 -51.92 24.68 -3.07
CA THR A 172 -52.24 23.44 -3.71
C THR A 172 -52.08 23.44 -5.22
N SER A 173 -51.39 22.43 -5.79
CA SER A 173 -51.92 21.49 -6.80
C SER A 173 -50.85 20.64 -7.42
N SER A 174 -51.00 19.34 -7.20
CA SER A 174 -50.82 18.21 -8.15
C SER A 174 -49.55 18.07 -9.01
N ILE A 175 -49.01 16.88 -8.87
CA ILE A 175 -48.49 15.94 -9.87
C ILE A 175 -46.99 15.93 -10.06
N ASN A 176 -46.38 14.85 -9.54
CA ASN A 176 -45.29 14.02 -10.08
C ASN A 176 -44.08 14.72 -10.72
N ASP A 177 -43.02 14.81 -9.95
CA ASP A 177 -41.68 14.47 -10.44
C ASP A 177 -40.88 13.89 -9.27
N ASP A 178 -40.86 12.54 -9.20
CA ASP A 178 -40.02 11.78 -8.28
C ASP A 178 -38.59 11.80 -8.80
N ASN A 179 -37.85 12.89 -8.56
CA ASN A 179 -36.41 12.97 -8.72
C ASN A 179 -35.79 13.88 -7.65
N ASP A 180 -36.16 13.71 -6.39
CA ASP A 180 -35.38 14.25 -5.27
C ASP A 180 -34.29 13.24 -4.88
N GLU A 181 -33.25 13.10 -5.73
CA GLU A 181 -31.95 12.53 -5.35
C GLU A 181 -31.11 13.52 -4.52
N ASP A 182 -31.70 14.20 -3.55
CA ASP A 182 -30.99 15.17 -2.72
C ASP A 182 -30.38 14.52 -1.46
N GLY A 183 -29.68 13.40 -1.67
CA GLY A 183 -28.81 12.82 -0.65
C GLY A 183 -27.52 13.66 -0.47
N PRO A 184 -26.79 13.49 0.66
CA PRO A 184 -25.52 14.15 0.83
C PRO A 184 -24.53 13.71 -0.27
N PRO A 185 -23.68 14.64 -0.78
CA PRO A 185 -22.76 14.34 -1.88
C PRO A 185 -21.78 13.24 -1.47
N ILE A 186 -21.44 12.39 -2.43
CA ILE A 186 -20.45 11.33 -2.24
C ILE A 186 -19.07 11.97 -2.03
N THR A 187 -18.44 11.71 -0.87
CA THR A 187 -17.09 12.16 -0.55
C THR A 187 -16.09 11.02 -0.69
N MET A 188 -14.84 11.33 -1.04
CA MET A 188 -13.77 10.32 -1.10
C MET A 188 -13.49 9.74 0.30
N GLU A 189 -13.65 10.56 1.35
CA GLU A 189 -13.55 10.11 2.74
C GLU A 189 -14.54 8.96 3.01
N ALA A 190 -15.81 9.13 2.65
CA ALA A 190 -16.84 8.10 2.85
C ALA A 190 -16.57 6.83 2.01
N VAL A 191 -16.19 7.01 0.74
CA VAL A 191 -15.87 5.89 -0.16
C VAL A 191 -14.79 4.99 0.43
N LEU A 192 -13.67 5.54 0.90
CA LEU A 192 -12.59 4.72 1.47
C LEU A 192 -12.94 4.12 2.82
N CYS A 193 -13.73 4.81 3.64
CA CYS A 193 -14.24 4.23 4.89
C CYS A 193 -15.13 3.00 4.60
N ASP A 194 -16.00 3.08 3.61
CA ASP A 194 -16.86 1.96 3.21
C ASP A 194 -16.02 0.77 2.69
N LEU A 195 -14.99 1.03 1.89
CA LEU A 195 -14.05 -0.01 1.43
C LEU A 195 -13.31 -0.67 2.60
N CYS A 196 -12.88 0.11 3.61
CA CYS A 196 -12.27 -0.43 4.82
C CYS A 196 -13.26 -1.30 5.62
N ILE A 197 -14.54 -0.91 5.71
CA ILE A 197 -15.59 -1.69 6.37
C ILE A 197 -15.83 -3.00 5.62
N GLU A 198 -15.87 -2.98 4.29
CA GLU A 198 -16.06 -4.18 3.46
C GLU A 198 -14.94 -5.21 3.68
N VAL A 199 -13.70 -4.74 3.81
CA VAL A 199 -12.57 -5.64 4.11
C VAL A 199 -12.73 -6.30 5.48
N GLY A 200 -13.19 -5.56 6.49
CA GLY A 200 -13.44 -6.09 7.84
C GLY A 200 -12.27 -6.90 8.38
N ASP A 201 -12.49 -8.17 8.74
CA ASP A 201 -11.48 -9.06 9.31
C ASP A 201 -10.62 -9.80 8.27
N LYS A 202 -10.80 -9.52 6.97
CA LYS A 202 -10.13 -10.26 5.88
C LYS A 202 -8.68 -9.80 5.61
N TRP A 203 -8.11 -8.93 6.44
CA TRP A 203 -6.76 -8.37 6.27
C TRP A 203 -5.67 -9.43 6.12
N ILE A 204 -5.72 -10.49 6.93
CA ILE A 204 -4.73 -11.58 6.88
C ILE A 204 -4.79 -12.31 5.55
N TYR A 205 -5.99 -12.59 5.07
CA TYR A 205 -6.20 -13.27 3.79
C TYR A 205 -5.71 -12.40 2.62
N MET A 206 -6.00 -11.08 2.66
CA MET A 206 -5.48 -10.13 1.68
C MET A 206 -3.95 -10.05 1.73
N ALA A 207 -3.34 -10.05 2.92
CA ALA A 207 -1.88 -10.00 3.07
C ALA A 207 -1.19 -11.21 2.44
N LYS A 208 -1.78 -12.40 2.54
CA LYS A 208 -1.25 -13.66 1.95
C LYS A 208 -1.57 -13.81 0.47
N ASP A 209 -2.61 -13.15 -0.03
CA ASP A 209 -3.01 -13.24 -1.44
C ASP A 209 -2.02 -12.51 -2.36
N LEU A 210 -1.68 -13.12 -3.50
CA LEU A 210 -0.69 -12.59 -4.45
C LEU A 210 -1.04 -11.20 -4.99
N CYS A 211 -2.33 -10.93 -5.25
CA CYS A 211 -2.83 -9.65 -5.73
C CYS A 211 -3.25 -8.75 -4.57
N GLY A 212 -3.94 -9.33 -3.59
CA GLY A 212 -4.47 -8.65 -2.40
C GLY A 212 -3.40 -7.94 -1.58
N THR A 213 -2.20 -8.53 -1.46
CA THR A 213 -1.08 -7.89 -0.75
C THR A 213 -0.70 -6.53 -1.35
N HIS A 214 -0.75 -6.38 -2.68
CA HIS A 214 -0.45 -5.13 -3.36
C HIS A 214 -1.54 -4.08 -3.11
N VAL A 215 -2.81 -4.49 -3.18
CA VAL A 215 -3.95 -3.61 -2.90
C VAL A 215 -3.95 -3.17 -1.44
N LEU A 216 -3.69 -4.09 -0.50
CA LEU A 216 -3.63 -3.77 0.92
C LEU A 216 -2.51 -2.76 1.23
N ARG A 217 -1.33 -2.93 0.65
CA ARG A 217 -0.23 -1.95 0.80
C ARG A 217 -0.59 -0.59 0.22
N SER A 218 -1.24 -0.55 -0.95
CA SER A 218 -1.72 0.70 -1.54
C SER A 218 -2.76 1.39 -0.65
N LEU A 219 -3.70 0.62 -0.07
CA LEU A 219 -4.70 1.15 0.85
C LEU A 219 -4.06 1.75 2.11
N LEU A 220 -3.13 1.03 2.75
CA LEU A 220 -2.41 1.52 3.93
C LEU A 220 -1.66 2.82 3.64
N GLN A 221 -1.00 2.93 2.49
CA GLN A 221 -0.32 4.15 2.06
C GLN A 221 -1.31 5.30 1.80
N THR A 222 -2.42 5.01 1.13
CA THR A 222 -3.48 5.98 0.86
C THR A 222 -4.04 6.57 2.16
N LEU A 223 -4.30 5.74 3.16
CA LEU A 223 -4.82 6.16 4.47
C LEU A 223 -3.88 7.11 5.22
N THR A 224 -2.58 7.08 4.91
CA THR A 224 -1.59 8.03 5.48
C THR A 224 -1.35 9.27 4.60
N GLY A 225 -1.99 9.36 3.44
CA GLY A 225 -1.73 10.40 2.46
C GLY A 225 -0.38 10.30 1.74
N ARG A 226 0.36 9.19 1.94
CA ARG A 226 1.62 8.93 1.28
C ARG A 226 1.37 8.22 -0.04
N VAL A 227 1.58 8.90 -1.15
CA VAL A 227 1.54 8.27 -2.47
C VAL A 227 2.91 7.64 -2.73
N SER A 228 2.94 6.31 -2.78
CA SER A 228 4.19 5.60 -3.10
C SER A 228 4.56 5.82 -4.56
N LYS A 229 5.72 6.42 -4.80
CA LYS A 229 6.36 6.30 -6.11
C LYS A 229 6.61 4.81 -6.34
N SER A 230 6.04 4.26 -7.40
CA SER A 230 6.27 2.88 -7.82
C SER A 230 7.76 2.54 -7.71
N GLN A 231 8.13 1.71 -6.74
CA GLN A 231 9.51 1.27 -6.51
C GLN A 231 9.95 0.24 -7.58
N ASN A 232 9.84 0.58 -8.86
CA ASN A 232 10.37 -0.22 -9.96
C ASN A 232 11.80 0.20 -10.34
N LYS A 233 12.62 0.63 -9.37
CA LYS A 233 14.08 0.62 -9.53
C LYS A 233 14.63 -0.69 -8.97
N ARG A 234 14.45 -1.79 -9.70
CA ARG A 234 15.36 -2.94 -9.53
C ARG A 234 16.75 -2.47 -9.91
N PRO A 235 17.76 -2.57 -9.00
CA PRO A 235 19.13 -2.27 -9.36
C PRO A 235 19.53 -3.19 -10.51
N GLY A 236 20.07 -2.61 -11.57
CA GLY A 236 20.29 -3.24 -12.85
C GLY A 236 21.07 -4.55 -12.74
N LYS A 237 20.40 -5.68 -12.95
CA LYS A 237 21.05 -6.91 -13.40
C LYS A 237 21.52 -6.70 -14.83
N GLY A 238 22.83 -6.85 -15.03
CA GLY A 238 23.54 -6.63 -16.28
C GLY A 238 22.82 -7.21 -17.51
N LYS A 239 22.82 -6.43 -18.57
CA LYS A 239 22.28 -6.76 -19.89
C LYS A 239 22.80 -8.12 -20.38
N ARG A 240 22.02 -9.20 -20.19
CA ARG A 240 22.13 -10.39 -21.02
C ARG A 240 21.43 -10.06 -22.36
N LYS A 241 22.24 -9.92 -23.42
CA LYS A 241 21.75 -9.89 -24.81
C LYS A 241 21.04 -11.22 -25.11
N GLY A 242 19.70 -11.22 -25.10
CA GLY A 242 18.83 -12.37 -25.42
C GLY A 242 17.81 -11.94 -26.48
N ARG A 243 18.04 -12.42 -27.68
CA ARG A 243 17.15 -12.78 -28.80
C ARG A 243 15.77 -12.09 -28.80
N LYS A 244 15.61 -11.11 -29.69
CA LYS A 244 14.34 -10.47 -30.06
C LYS A 244 13.32 -11.53 -30.51
N LYS A 245 12.26 -11.77 -29.73
CA LYS A 245 10.99 -12.32 -30.23
C LYS A 245 10.15 -11.15 -30.71
N LYS A 246 9.89 -11.07 -32.01
CA LYS A 246 8.92 -10.20 -32.63
C LYS A 246 7.51 -10.60 -32.18
N GLY A 247 6.70 -9.62 -31.77
CA GLY A 247 5.24 -9.71 -31.78
C GLY A 247 4.58 -9.87 -30.42
N VAL A 248 4.69 -8.89 -29.56
CA VAL A 248 3.68 -8.37 -28.63
C VAL A 248 4.09 -6.93 -28.43
N ALA A 249 3.18 -5.97 -28.60
CA ALA A 249 3.44 -4.56 -28.33
C ALA A 249 3.97 -4.46 -26.90
N GLU A 250 5.23 -4.08 -26.76
CA GLU A 250 5.88 -3.81 -25.49
C GLU A 250 5.18 -2.55 -24.95
N TYR A 251 4.18 -2.79 -24.12
CA TYR A 251 3.45 -1.74 -23.41
C TYR A 251 4.48 -0.88 -22.71
N ASP A 252 4.56 0.39 -23.06
CA ASP A 252 5.60 1.27 -22.53
C ASP A 252 5.28 1.62 -21.07
N GLU A 253 5.59 0.68 -20.15
CA GLU A 253 5.55 0.90 -18.69
C GLU A 253 6.27 2.20 -18.29
N ARG A 254 7.14 2.73 -19.14
CA ARG A 254 7.86 3.98 -18.92
C ARG A 254 6.96 5.20 -19.00
N TYR A 255 5.89 5.17 -19.83
CA TYR A 255 4.98 6.29 -19.95
C TYR A 255 4.12 6.45 -18.69
N PHE A 256 3.57 5.35 -18.17
CA PHE A 256 2.80 5.35 -16.93
C PHE A 256 3.67 5.61 -15.70
N ASN A 257 4.88 5.07 -15.65
CA ASN A 257 5.83 5.36 -14.59
C ASN A 257 6.30 6.82 -14.59
N ASN A 258 6.35 7.48 -15.76
CA ASN A 258 6.69 8.90 -15.83
C ASN A 258 5.54 9.80 -15.37
N MET A 259 4.28 9.46 -15.66
CA MET A 259 3.13 10.22 -15.12
C MET A 259 2.94 10.00 -13.61
N ALA A 260 3.09 8.77 -13.13
CA ALA A 260 3.07 8.48 -11.69
C ALA A 260 4.28 9.11 -10.94
N ASN A 261 5.43 9.26 -11.61
CA ASN A 261 6.61 9.94 -11.07
C ASN A 261 6.55 11.48 -11.17
N ALA A 262 5.58 12.04 -11.91
CA ALA A 262 5.37 13.48 -12.00
C ALA A 262 4.60 14.07 -10.82
N LEU A 263 3.97 13.22 -9.99
CA LEU A 263 3.44 13.66 -8.70
C LEU A 263 4.63 13.82 -7.74
N PRO A 264 4.87 15.02 -7.18
CA PRO A 264 5.91 15.20 -6.16
C PRO A 264 5.61 14.30 -4.96
N ASP A 265 6.65 14.01 -4.13
CA ASP A 265 6.47 13.37 -2.81
C ASP A 265 5.69 14.34 -1.91
N GLN A 266 4.39 14.50 -2.14
CA GLN A 266 3.52 15.33 -1.33
C GLN A 266 2.82 14.42 -0.33
N GLU A 267 3.06 14.69 0.94
CA GLU A 267 2.18 14.19 1.99
C GLU A 267 0.86 14.97 1.88
N HIS A 268 -0.17 14.30 1.41
CA HIS A 268 -1.51 14.87 1.38
C HIS A 268 -2.10 14.84 2.78
N ARG A 269 -2.69 15.95 3.20
CA ARG A 269 -3.41 15.97 4.46
C ARG A 269 -4.68 15.12 4.36
N VAL A 270 -4.69 14.01 5.07
CA VAL A 270 -5.83 13.07 5.07
C VAL A 270 -6.86 13.40 6.16
N PRO A 271 -8.10 12.95 5.99
CA PRO A 271 -9.15 13.06 7.02
C PRO A 271 -8.79 12.25 8.28
N GLU A 272 -9.29 12.70 9.43
CA GLU A 272 -9.11 12.01 10.70
C GLU A 272 -9.69 10.58 10.68
N LYS A 273 -10.81 10.37 9.97
CA LYS A 273 -11.41 9.04 9.82
C LYS A 273 -10.51 8.04 9.08
N TRP A 274 -9.67 8.49 8.15
CA TRP A 274 -8.70 7.61 7.51
C TRP A 274 -7.59 7.19 8.49
N ASN A 275 -7.11 8.11 9.30
CA ASN A 275 -6.15 7.78 10.36
C ASN A 275 -6.77 6.79 11.36
N LEU A 276 -8.05 6.99 11.75
CA LEU A 276 -8.76 6.06 12.61
C LEU A 276 -8.93 4.68 11.95
N ALA A 277 -9.23 4.63 10.66
CA ALA A 277 -9.31 3.38 9.91
C ALA A 277 -7.95 2.65 9.89
N LEU A 278 -6.85 3.37 9.68
CA LEU A 278 -5.51 2.80 9.76
C LEU A 278 -5.21 2.21 11.15
N VAL A 279 -5.49 2.97 12.21
CA VAL A 279 -5.33 2.50 13.61
C VAL A 279 -6.15 1.24 13.85
N ASN A 280 -7.40 1.21 13.40
CA ASN A 280 -8.26 0.03 13.55
C ASN A 280 -7.71 -1.20 12.81
N ILE A 281 -7.10 -1.02 11.63
CA ILE A 281 -6.46 -2.12 10.88
C ILE A 281 -5.27 -2.66 11.66
N VAL A 282 -4.37 -1.78 12.13
CA VAL A 282 -3.18 -2.17 12.91
C VAL A 282 -3.58 -2.85 14.22
N SER A 283 -4.56 -2.29 14.94
CA SER A 283 -5.06 -2.88 16.19
C SER A 283 -5.74 -4.23 15.94
N SER A 284 -6.50 -4.38 14.86
CA SER A 284 -7.10 -5.67 14.46
C SER A 284 -6.01 -6.72 14.17
N MET A 285 -4.90 -6.32 13.50
CA MET A 285 -3.74 -7.19 13.32
C MET A 285 -3.11 -7.59 14.66
N ALA A 286 -2.85 -6.61 15.53
CA ALA A 286 -2.24 -6.85 16.84
C ALA A 286 -3.11 -7.74 17.76
N SER A 287 -4.42 -7.82 17.51
CA SER A 287 -5.34 -8.70 18.27
C SER A 287 -5.27 -10.17 17.85
N LYS A 288 -4.59 -10.51 16.74
CA LYS A 288 -4.46 -11.89 16.24
C LYS A 288 -3.54 -12.72 17.15
N LEU A 289 -3.64 -14.05 17.00
CA LEU A 289 -2.79 -14.96 17.76
C LEU A 289 -1.30 -14.76 17.37
N PRO A 290 -0.37 -14.81 18.34
CA PRO A 290 1.05 -14.64 18.04
C PRO A 290 1.54 -15.59 16.95
N LYS A 291 1.11 -16.84 16.97
CA LYS A 291 1.47 -17.83 15.95
C LYS A 291 1.03 -17.42 14.55
N GLU A 292 -0.18 -16.87 14.39
CA GLU A 292 -0.66 -16.40 13.08
C GLU A 292 0.20 -15.25 12.57
N LEU A 293 0.56 -14.30 13.44
CA LEU A 293 1.43 -13.16 13.09
C LEU A 293 2.86 -13.63 12.78
N TYR A 294 3.38 -14.59 13.56
CA TYR A 294 4.68 -15.19 13.31
C TYR A 294 4.74 -15.86 11.93
N ASP A 295 3.72 -16.65 11.58
CA ASP A 295 3.65 -17.30 10.26
C ASP A 295 3.61 -16.29 9.11
N LEU A 296 3.03 -15.09 9.31
CA LEU A 296 3.03 -14.01 8.32
C LEU A 296 4.43 -13.45 8.06
N THR A 297 5.34 -13.52 9.02
CA THR A 297 6.71 -12.99 8.84
C THR A 297 7.50 -13.77 7.80
N PHE A 298 7.23 -15.06 7.63
CA PHE A 298 7.88 -15.96 6.66
C PHE A 298 7.20 -15.96 5.29
N ASP A 299 5.96 -15.44 5.20
CA ASP A 299 5.24 -15.39 3.95
C ASP A 299 5.74 -14.23 3.08
N SER A 300 6.16 -14.53 1.85
CA SER A 300 6.75 -13.54 0.93
C SER A 300 5.78 -12.42 0.50
N ASN A 301 4.47 -12.66 0.58
CA ASN A 301 3.44 -11.68 0.27
C ASN A 301 3.05 -10.87 1.51
N ALA A 302 2.93 -11.52 2.66
CA ALA A 302 2.45 -10.90 3.90
C ALA A 302 3.55 -10.13 4.64
N SER A 303 4.79 -10.61 4.62
CA SER A 303 5.94 -9.95 5.27
C SER A 303 6.07 -8.45 4.90
N PRO A 304 5.97 -8.03 3.61
CA PRO A 304 6.01 -6.62 3.26
C PRO A 304 4.83 -5.79 3.80
N VAL A 305 3.68 -6.41 4.07
CA VAL A 305 2.54 -5.73 4.69
C VAL A 305 2.84 -5.43 6.16
N LEU A 306 3.37 -6.41 6.91
CA LEU A 306 3.78 -6.21 8.30
C LEU A 306 4.86 -5.12 8.42
N GLN A 307 5.86 -5.15 7.54
CA GLN A 307 6.91 -4.12 7.46
C GLN A 307 6.31 -2.72 7.24
N LEU A 308 5.35 -2.61 6.31
CA LEU A 308 4.69 -1.34 6.02
C LEU A 308 3.86 -0.86 7.22
N MET A 309 3.10 -1.74 7.88
CA MET A 309 2.30 -1.39 9.06
C MET A 309 3.15 -0.84 10.19
N MET A 310 4.29 -1.45 10.49
CA MET A 310 5.22 -0.95 11.51
C MET A 310 5.81 0.41 11.13
N ASN A 311 6.18 0.60 9.86
CA ASN A 311 6.71 1.88 9.38
C ASN A 311 5.67 3.00 9.41
N LEU A 312 4.41 2.72 9.10
CA LEU A 312 3.32 3.69 9.13
C LEU A 312 2.83 3.97 10.55
N GLY A 313 2.88 2.96 11.43
CA GLY A 313 2.52 3.06 12.84
C GLY A 313 3.55 3.80 13.69
N SER A 314 4.74 4.12 13.16
CA SER A 314 5.82 4.80 13.89
C SER A 314 5.43 6.17 14.47
N SER A 315 4.33 6.76 14.03
CA SER A 315 3.74 7.96 14.63
C SER A 315 3.08 7.68 16.00
N ASN A 316 2.77 6.41 16.31
CA ASN A 316 2.23 5.94 17.58
C ASN A 316 3.13 4.81 18.11
N GLU A 317 4.20 5.18 18.82
CA GLU A 317 5.21 4.25 19.34
C GLU A 317 4.59 3.11 20.17
N ASN A 318 3.57 3.41 20.96
CA ASN A 318 2.93 2.40 21.84
C ASN A 318 2.24 1.28 21.04
N GLU A 319 1.55 1.62 19.95
CA GLU A 319 0.86 0.63 19.11
C GLU A 319 1.85 -0.19 18.29
N THR A 320 2.90 0.45 17.79
CA THR A 320 3.98 -0.24 17.08
C THR A 320 4.72 -1.20 17.99
N ASP A 321 5.07 -0.77 19.19
CA ASP A 321 5.71 -1.62 20.20
C ASP A 321 4.81 -2.79 20.61
N ALA A 322 3.49 -2.57 20.78
CA ALA A 322 2.53 -3.62 21.07
C ALA A 322 2.46 -4.65 19.93
N LEU A 323 2.44 -4.21 18.67
CA LEU A 323 2.46 -5.11 17.52
C LEU A 323 3.76 -5.92 17.45
N ILE A 324 4.92 -5.30 17.66
CA ILE A 324 6.22 -5.97 17.68
C ILE A 324 6.26 -7.04 18.79
N ARG A 325 5.85 -6.69 20.00
CA ARG A 325 5.78 -7.64 21.13
C ARG A 325 4.85 -8.81 20.83
N ARG A 326 3.74 -8.55 20.14
CA ARG A 326 2.78 -9.60 19.76
C ARG A 326 3.31 -10.52 18.67
N ILE A 327 4.00 -9.99 17.65
CA ILE A 327 4.64 -10.81 16.59
C ILE A 327 5.73 -11.70 17.20
N LEU A 328 6.51 -11.18 18.14
CA LEU A 328 7.59 -11.90 18.80
C LEU A 328 7.09 -12.84 19.92
N ASP A 329 5.79 -12.91 20.17
CA ASP A 329 5.19 -13.67 21.28
C ASP A 329 5.92 -13.42 22.60
N TRP A 330 5.87 -12.17 23.08
CA TRP A 330 6.68 -11.71 24.21
C TRP A 330 6.44 -12.51 25.49
N GLU A 331 5.21 -12.98 25.70
CA GLU A 331 4.85 -13.81 26.83
C GLU A 331 5.52 -15.19 26.77
N GLU A 332 5.50 -15.83 25.59
CA GLU A 332 6.19 -17.10 25.37
C GLU A 332 7.71 -16.94 25.42
N LEU A 333 8.26 -15.79 24.96
CA LEU A 333 9.68 -15.48 25.11
C LEU A 333 10.09 -15.44 26.58
N GLU A 334 9.30 -14.80 27.45
CA GLU A 334 9.55 -14.80 28.91
C GLU A 334 9.49 -16.18 29.51
N ALA A 335 8.47 -16.95 29.17
CA ALA A 335 8.35 -18.34 29.63
C ALA A 335 9.50 -19.22 29.13
N TYR A 336 9.96 -19.01 27.90
CA TYR A 336 11.12 -19.69 27.34
C TYR A 336 12.41 -19.38 28.10
N GLU A 337 12.68 -18.09 28.36
CA GLU A 337 13.85 -17.65 29.13
C GLU A 337 13.88 -18.29 30.51
N GLN A 338 12.74 -18.34 31.20
CA GLN A 338 12.61 -19.02 32.52
C GLN A 338 12.94 -20.49 32.40
N ARG A 339 12.37 -21.21 31.44
CA ARG A 339 12.67 -22.64 31.21
C ARG A 339 14.15 -22.89 30.89
N CYS A 340 14.78 -21.99 30.14
CA CYS A 340 16.22 -22.07 29.87
C CYS A 340 17.06 -21.85 31.12
N ALA A 341 16.68 -20.89 31.98
CA ALA A 341 17.37 -20.64 33.24
C ALA A 341 17.26 -21.84 34.20
N GLU A 342 16.07 -22.43 34.33
CA GLU A 342 15.84 -23.62 35.13
C GLU A 342 16.66 -24.83 34.64
N LYS A 343 16.71 -25.07 33.34
CA LYS A 343 17.50 -26.14 32.73
C LYS A 343 18.99 -25.94 32.95
N ARG A 344 19.52 -24.72 32.84
CA ARG A 344 20.92 -24.41 33.14
C ARG A 344 21.23 -24.67 34.59
N ALA A 345 20.39 -24.21 35.52
CA ALA A 345 20.58 -24.45 36.94
C ALA A 345 20.55 -25.96 37.31
N ASN A 346 19.73 -26.76 36.63
CA ASN A 346 19.69 -28.21 36.82
C ASN A 346 20.92 -28.90 36.21
N ALA A 347 21.33 -28.51 35.00
CA ALA A 347 22.52 -29.06 34.34
C ALA A 347 23.81 -28.76 35.11
N GLU A 348 23.94 -27.57 35.70
CA GLU A 348 25.05 -27.25 36.61
C GLU A 348 25.10 -28.15 37.85
N ARG A 349 23.92 -28.56 38.34
CA ARG A 349 23.84 -29.53 39.49
C ARG A 349 24.21 -30.95 39.08
N ASP A 350 23.79 -31.37 37.88
CA ASP A 350 23.89 -32.73 37.40
C ASP A 350 25.14 -33.00 36.54
N GLY A 351 25.93 -31.93 36.23
CA GLY A 351 27.13 -32.00 35.38
C GLY A 351 26.87 -32.40 33.94
N THR A 352 25.64 -32.18 33.43
CA THR A 352 25.25 -32.51 32.06
C THR A 352 25.46 -31.28 31.14
N GLU A 353 25.90 -31.53 29.87
CA GLU A 353 25.94 -30.47 28.86
C GLU A 353 24.52 -30.04 28.49
N VAL A 354 24.28 -28.72 28.50
CA VAL A 354 23.03 -28.13 28.05
C VAL A 354 23.08 -27.99 26.54
N GLU A 355 22.23 -28.73 25.82
CA GLU A 355 22.03 -28.45 24.39
C GLU A 355 21.64 -26.99 24.18
N SER A 356 22.31 -26.32 23.22
CA SER A 356 21.97 -24.95 22.85
C SER A 356 20.55 -24.92 22.27
N PHE A 357 19.61 -24.41 23.02
CA PHE A 357 18.23 -24.26 22.54
C PHE A 357 18.15 -23.23 21.42
N ARG A 358 17.71 -23.71 20.27
CA ARG A 358 17.38 -22.82 19.13
C ARG A 358 16.00 -22.22 19.34
N SER A 359 15.94 -20.90 19.48
CA SER A 359 14.66 -20.19 19.61
C SER A 359 14.02 -19.97 18.22
N TRP A 360 12.69 -19.77 18.20
CA TRP A 360 11.99 -19.37 16.98
C TRP A 360 12.52 -18.05 16.39
N ILE A 361 13.17 -17.21 17.22
CA ILE A 361 13.83 -15.98 16.80
C ILE A 361 15.07 -16.29 15.95
N ASP A 362 15.81 -17.39 16.25
CA ASP A 362 16.90 -17.86 15.41
C ASP A 362 16.41 -18.23 13.99
N ASP A 363 15.19 -18.78 13.89
CA ASP A 363 14.59 -19.08 12.59
C ASP A 363 14.24 -17.80 11.84
N MET A 364 13.65 -16.80 12.50
CA MET A 364 13.37 -15.50 11.92
C MET A 364 14.62 -14.79 11.40
N ILE A 365 15.68 -14.79 12.19
CA ILE A 365 16.92 -14.05 11.87
C ILE A 365 17.68 -14.65 10.70
N ARG A 366 17.47 -15.95 10.43
CA ARG A 366 18.13 -16.72 9.35
C ARG A 366 17.31 -16.86 8.08
N ASP A 367 16.02 -16.56 8.14
CA ASP A 367 15.13 -16.63 6.98
C ASP A 367 15.18 -15.36 6.16
N THR A 368 15.05 -15.49 4.84
CA THR A 368 15.18 -14.38 3.88
C THR A 368 14.03 -13.38 3.91
N CYS A 369 12.85 -13.78 4.37
CA CYS A 369 11.67 -12.91 4.47
C CYS A 369 11.55 -12.29 5.86
N SER A 370 11.62 -13.13 6.91
CA SER A 370 11.40 -12.68 8.27
C SER A 370 12.57 -11.86 8.84
N SER A 371 13.80 -12.02 8.32
CA SER A 371 14.91 -11.12 8.68
C SER A 371 14.63 -9.65 8.34
N HIS A 372 13.96 -9.37 7.21
CA HIS A 372 13.56 -8.02 6.86
C HIS A 372 12.47 -7.46 7.79
N VAL A 373 11.60 -8.32 8.33
CA VAL A 373 10.64 -7.90 9.36
C VAL A 373 11.38 -7.49 10.63
N LEU A 374 12.41 -8.25 11.05
CA LEU A 374 13.26 -7.90 12.20
C LEU A 374 14.02 -6.58 11.96
N GLU A 375 14.55 -6.33 10.78
CA GLU A 375 15.19 -5.06 10.43
C GLU A 375 14.23 -3.88 10.66
N VAL A 376 12.97 -4.01 10.21
CA VAL A 376 11.94 -2.97 10.39
C VAL A 376 11.50 -2.86 11.84
N MET A 377 11.40 -3.96 12.60
CA MET A 377 11.14 -3.93 14.04
C MET A 377 12.17 -3.09 14.79
N LEU A 378 13.45 -3.29 14.47
CA LEU A 378 14.54 -2.51 15.07
C LEU A 378 14.43 -1.02 14.72
N GLN A 379 14.07 -0.70 13.49
CA GLN A 379 13.92 0.68 13.02
C GLN A 379 12.74 1.40 13.69
N SER A 380 11.60 0.69 13.83
CA SER A 380 10.31 1.28 14.24
C SER A 380 10.05 1.18 15.75
N SER A 381 10.85 0.40 16.50
CA SER A 381 10.71 0.23 17.96
C SER A 381 11.00 1.51 18.73
N SER A 382 10.37 1.71 19.89
CA SER A 382 10.75 2.76 20.84
C SER A 382 12.16 2.51 21.41
N ASN A 383 12.77 3.53 22.03
CA ASN A 383 14.08 3.34 22.67
C ASN A 383 14.04 2.32 23.82
N ALA A 384 12.92 2.24 24.53
CA ALA A 384 12.71 1.26 25.58
C ALA A 384 12.68 -0.17 25.03
N LEU A 385 11.83 -0.39 24.00
CA LEU A 385 11.73 -1.69 23.35
C LEU A 385 13.03 -2.08 22.65
N MET A 386 13.75 -1.14 22.01
CA MET A 386 15.07 -1.39 21.44
C MET A 386 16.05 -1.95 22.47
N THR A 387 16.06 -1.39 23.68
CA THR A 387 16.92 -1.90 24.78
C THR A 387 16.53 -3.30 25.21
N GLU A 388 15.22 -3.59 25.26
CA GLU A 388 14.74 -4.93 25.58
C GLU A 388 15.09 -5.94 24.47
N LEU A 389 14.88 -5.58 23.18
CA LEU A 389 15.26 -6.41 22.04
C LEU A 389 16.75 -6.73 22.06
N LEU A 390 17.59 -5.71 22.29
CA LEU A 390 19.03 -5.89 22.41
C LEU A 390 19.38 -6.89 23.52
N ASN A 391 18.78 -6.74 24.68
CA ASN A 391 19.11 -7.54 25.86
C ASN A 391 18.60 -8.98 25.78
N ARG A 392 17.43 -9.20 25.21
CA ARG A 392 16.77 -10.51 25.20
C ARG A 392 17.05 -11.33 23.95
N ILE A 393 17.15 -10.67 22.81
CA ILE A 393 17.26 -11.37 21.51
C ILE A 393 18.70 -11.43 21.04
N PHE A 394 19.44 -10.33 21.14
CA PHE A 394 20.74 -10.20 20.49
C PHE A 394 21.91 -10.47 21.44
N ALA A 395 21.78 -10.15 22.74
CA ALA A 395 22.88 -10.27 23.70
C ALA A 395 23.44 -11.68 23.79
N GLY A 396 24.75 -11.82 23.65
CA GLY A 396 25.47 -13.09 23.64
C GLY A 396 25.50 -13.81 22.28
N HIS A 397 24.77 -13.28 21.27
CA HIS A 397 24.67 -13.89 19.93
C HIS A 397 25.08 -12.96 18.79
N ILE A 398 25.40 -11.68 19.07
CA ILE A 398 25.67 -10.64 18.07
C ILE A 398 26.82 -11.06 17.15
N ALA A 399 27.92 -11.57 17.72
CA ALA A 399 29.08 -11.99 16.94
C ALA A 399 28.75 -13.17 16.00
N MET A 400 27.96 -14.13 16.47
CA MET A 400 27.51 -15.27 15.67
C MET A 400 26.62 -14.81 14.51
N TYR A 401 25.63 -13.95 14.77
CA TYR A 401 24.73 -13.44 13.73
C TYR A 401 25.47 -12.56 12.70
N ALA A 402 26.48 -11.80 13.14
CA ALA A 402 27.27 -10.95 12.24
C ALA A 402 28.07 -11.75 11.19
N THR A 403 28.37 -13.03 11.44
CA THR A 403 29.11 -13.90 10.52
C THR A 403 28.24 -14.64 9.50
N LEU A 404 26.93 -14.65 9.67
CA LEU A 404 26.00 -15.39 8.82
C LEU A 404 25.50 -14.55 7.64
N PRO A 405 25.26 -15.16 6.46
CA PRO A 405 24.96 -14.43 5.22
C PRO A 405 23.70 -13.58 5.24
N ILE A 406 22.67 -13.99 6.01
CA ILE A 406 21.39 -13.28 6.10
C ILE A 406 21.36 -12.39 7.35
N SER A 407 21.65 -12.96 8.51
CA SER A 407 21.53 -12.27 9.79
C SER A 407 22.52 -11.11 9.97
N ASN A 408 23.62 -11.06 9.19
CA ASN A 408 24.53 -9.91 9.23
C ASN A 408 23.84 -8.58 8.88
N PHE A 409 22.82 -8.59 8.00
CA PHE A 409 22.05 -7.39 7.66
C PHE A 409 21.20 -6.92 8.84
N VAL A 410 20.64 -7.84 9.60
CA VAL A 410 19.92 -7.51 10.85
C VAL A 410 20.89 -6.88 11.86
N ILE A 411 22.13 -7.38 12.00
CA ILE A 411 23.13 -6.77 12.88
C ILE A 411 23.59 -5.38 12.37
N GLN A 412 23.72 -5.20 11.06
CA GLN A 412 23.99 -3.87 10.49
C GLN A 412 22.85 -2.90 10.83
N GLN A 413 21.60 -3.35 10.69
CA GLN A 413 20.44 -2.53 11.05
C GLN A 413 20.39 -2.26 12.55
N LEU A 414 20.71 -3.24 13.39
CA LEU A 414 20.83 -3.06 14.85
C LEU A 414 21.79 -1.93 15.18
N LEU A 415 23.00 -1.91 14.60
CA LEU A 415 24.00 -0.86 14.80
C LEU A 415 23.51 0.53 14.37
N THR A 416 22.77 0.59 13.23
CA THR A 416 22.22 1.86 12.71
C THR A 416 21.11 2.42 13.59
N CYS A 417 20.39 1.57 14.29
CA CYS A 417 19.25 1.93 15.15
C CYS A 417 19.63 2.23 16.60
N MET A 418 20.93 2.12 16.99
CA MET A 418 21.37 2.45 18.34
C MET A 418 21.13 3.92 18.67
N ARG A 419 20.44 4.17 19.79
CA ARG A 419 20.01 5.51 20.21
C ARG A 419 20.72 6.01 21.45
N SER A 420 21.51 5.15 22.11
CA SER A 420 22.28 5.52 23.29
C SER A 420 23.71 4.95 23.24
N PRO A 421 24.70 5.64 23.85
CA PRO A 421 26.08 5.13 23.95
C PRO A 421 26.14 3.76 24.64
N ALA A 422 25.31 3.53 25.66
CA ALA A 422 25.28 2.28 26.39
C ALA A 422 24.85 1.07 25.52
N GLN A 423 23.86 1.29 24.62
CA GLN A 423 23.47 0.26 23.65
C GLN A 423 24.61 -0.04 22.68
N LEU A 424 25.26 1.00 22.17
CA LEU A 424 26.39 0.87 21.23
C LEU A 424 27.57 0.17 21.88
N ASP A 425 27.97 0.57 23.10
CA ASP A 425 29.09 -0.03 23.83
C ASP A 425 28.86 -1.53 24.07
N ARG A 426 27.62 -1.94 24.37
CA ARG A 426 27.27 -3.33 24.54
C ARG A 426 27.48 -4.13 23.27
N VAL A 427 26.95 -3.64 22.12
CA VAL A 427 27.11 -4.30 20.82
C VAL A 427 28.58 -4.39 20.44
N LEU A 428 29.32 -3.29 20.56
CA LEU A 428 30.73 -3.25 20.24
C LEU A 428 31.60 -4.14 21.14
N SER A 429 31.24 -4.28 22.42
CA SER A 429 31.97 -5.16 23.34
C SER A 429 31.88 -6.64 22.93
N GLU A 430 30.72 -7.08 22.42
CA GLU A 430 30.56 -8.44 21.88
C GLU A 430 31.28 -8.63 20.54
N LEU A 431 31.19 -7.64 19.63
CA LEU A 431 31.86 -7.71 18.34
C LEU A 431 33.39 -7.65 18.42
N LYS A 432 33.94 -6.97 19.44
CA LYS A 432 35.39 -6.75 19.60
C LYS A 432 36.19 -8.04 19.51
N HIS A 433 35.70 -9.12 20.10
CA HIS A 433 36.41 -10.41 20.12
C HIS A 433 36.39 -11.13 18.77
N SER A 434 35.39 -10.84 17.93
CA SER A 434 35.23 -11.44 16.60
C SER A 434 35.62 -10.50 15.45
N MET A 435 36.15 -9.30 15.75
CA MET A 435 36.51 -8.31 14.74
C MET A 435 37.53 -8.84 13.72
N SER A 436 38.49 -9.65 14.16
CA SER A 436 39.48 -10.27 13.23
C SER A 436 38.81 -11.21 12.23
N GLU A 437 37.78 -11.93 12.61
CA GLU A 437 37.02 -12.84 11.74
C GLU A 437 36.11 -12.07 10.79
N LEU A 438 35.51 -10.96 11.24
CA LEU A 438 34.62 -10.11 10.48
C LEU A 438 35.36 -9.29 9.42
N ILE A 439 36.60 -8.83 9.72
CA ILE A 439 37.42 -8.00 8.83
C ILE A 439 38.19 -8.85 7.84
N THR A 440 38.53 -10.11 8.19
CA THR A 440 39.22 -10.99 7.27
C THR A 440 38.30 -11.23 6.06
N PRO A 441 38.66 -10.74 4.86
CA PRO A 441 37.84 -11.00 3.68
C PRO A 441 37.72 -12.52 3.56
N ARG A 442 36.50 -13.06 3.60
CA ARG A 442 36.22 -14.39 3.08
C ARG A 442 36.48 -14.33 1.58
N LEU A 443 37.76 -14.30 1.22
CA LEU A 443 38.22 -14.44 -0.14
C LEU A 443 37.76 -15.80 -0.61
N LEU A 444 36.71 -15.73 -1.47
CA LEU A 444 36.51 -16.66 -2.56
C LEU A 444 36.12 -18.09 -2.15
N GLY A 445 34.84 -18.29 -1.93
CA GLY A 445 34.23 -19.52 -2.41
C GLY A 445 34.39 -19.56 -3.93
N LYS A 446 35.15 -20.54 -4.40
CA LYS A 446 35.25 -20.93 -5.81
C LYS A 446 33.90 -21.26 -6.41
#